data_536d3e99d497f69b7701b87a08a332e7
#
_entry.id   536d3e99d497f69b7701b87a08a332e7
#
_cell.length_a   1.000
_cell.length_b   1.000
_cell.length_c   1.000
_cell.angle_alpha   90.00
_cell.angle_beta   90.00
_cell.angle_gamma   90.00
#
_symmetry.space_group_name_H-M   'P 1'
#
loop_
_entity.id
_entity.type
_entity.pdbx_description
1 polymer ?
#
loop_
_entity_poly.entity_id
_entity_poly.type
_entity_poly.pdbx_seq_one_letter_code
_entity_poly.pdbx_strand_id
1 'polypeptide(L)'
;MKKLFLNFCSTLLFLIFASIIRANADELFNKGKEVFLEAGNCAACHTLYDAGSNAMIGPNLNEIRPDIQRIIMAVRNGIGVMPAMEGILSDEEIEAVAHYVSISAEQ
;
A
#
# COMPACT_ATOMS: atom_id res chain seq x y z
N MET A 1 -21.10 29.52 28.31
CA MET A 1 -21.07 28.06 28.59
C MET A 1 -21.45 27.19 27.40
N LYS A 2 -22.54 27.47 26.69
CA LYS A 2 -22.95 26.64 25.54
C LYS A 2 -21.90 26.61 24.38
N LYS A 3 -21.22 27.73 24.09
CA LYS A 3 -20.17 27.80 23.06
C LYS A 3 -18.91 26.98 23.40
N LEU A 4 -18.52 26.95 24.67
CA LEU A 4 -17.36 26.18 25.14
C LEU A 4 -17.61 24.68 25.05
N PHE A 5 -18.83 24.23 25.37
CA PHE A 5 -19.24 22.82 25.29
C PHE A 5 -19.34 22.34 23.83
N LEU A 6 -19.86 23.21 22.95
CA LEU A 6 -19.95 22.91 21.51
C LEU A 6 -18.56 22.76 20.86
N ASN A 7 -17.62 23.64 21.21
CA ASN A 7 -16.23 23.57 20.74
C ASN A 7 -15.50 22.32 21.23
N PHE A 8 -15.72 21.95 22.49
CA PHE A 8 -15.13 20.74 23.08
C PHE A 8 -15.66 19.46 22.40
N CYS A 9 -16.95 19.38 22.12
CA CYS A 9 -17.57 18.26 21.44
C CYS A 9 -17.08 18.14 19.99
N SER A 10 -16.91 19.26 19.30
CA SER A 10 -16.38 19.29 17.92
C SER A 10 -14.93 18.83 17.83
N THR A 11 -14.08 19.27 18.77
CA THR A 11 -12.67 18.85 18.81
C THR A 11 -12.52 17.37 19.15
N LEU A 12 -13.33 16.86 20.07
CA LEU A 12 -13.32 15.44 20.42
C LEU A 12 -13.76 14.56 19.24
N LEU A 13 -14.81 14.96 18.52
CA LEU A 13 -15.29 14.25 17.34
C LEU A 13 -14.22 14.21 16.23
N PHE A 14 -13.50 15.32 16.02
CA PHE A 14 -12.40 15.39 15.05
C PHE A 14 -11.24 14.47 15.40
N LEU A 15 -10.86 14.38 16.67
CA LEU A 15 -9.80 13.50 17.15
C LEU A 15 -10.15 12.02 16.97
N ILE A 16 -11.40 11.64 17.26
CA ILE A 16 -11.89 10.26 17.07
C ILE A 16 -11.85 9.90 15.58
N PHE A 17 -12.33 10.79 14.71
CA PHE A 17 -12.34 10.56 13.27
C PHE A 17 -10.92 10.41 12.69
N ALA A 18 -9.97 11.26 13.12
CA ALA A 18 -8.57 11.16 12.70
C ALA A 18 -7.91 9.84 13.13
N SER A 19 -8.26 9.31 14.30
CA SER A 19 -7.75 8.03 14.80
C SER A 19 -8.24 6.84 13.96
N ILE A 20 -9.50 6.86 13.54
CA ILE A 20 -10.08 5.80 12.69
C ILE A 20 -9.40 5.77 11.31
N ILE A 21 -9.15 6.93 10.71
CA ILE A 21 -8.48 7.02 9.40
C ILE A 21 -7.06 6.44 9.47
N ARG A 22 -6.32 6.72 10.53
CA ARG A 22 -4.96 6.17 10.72
C ARG A 22 -4.97 4.65 10.86
N ALA A 23 -5.87 4.10 11.66
CA ALA A 23 -5.98 2.66 11.85
C ALA A 23 -6.26 1.93 10.53
N ASN A 24 -7.13 2.46 9.68
CA ASN A 24 -7.42 1.90 8.36
C ASN A 24 -6.23 1.99 7.40
N ALA A 25 -5.47 3.08 7.42
CA ALA A 25 -4.28 3.24 6.59
C ALA A 25 -3.16 2.28 6.99
N ASP A 26 -2.95 2.05 8.29
CA ASP A 26 -1.97 1.11 8.82
C ASP A 26 -2.36 -0.34 8.48
N GLU A 27 -3.62 -0.70 8.56
CA GLU A 27 -4.14 -2.01 8.17
C GLU A 27 -3.92 -2.28 6.68
N LEU A 28 -4.25 -1.31 5.83
CA LEU A 28 -4.05 -1.41 4.37
C LEU A 28 -2.57 -1.57 4.02
N PHE A 29 -1.69 -0.80 4.67
CA PHE A 29 -0.24 -0.90 4.49
C PHE A 29 0.28 -2.29 4.87
N ASN A 30 -0.11 -2.81 6.03
CA ASN A 30 0.31 -4.12 6.51
C ASN A 30 -0.21 -5.24 5.61
N LYS A 31 -1.45 -5.15 5.15
CA LYS A 31 -2.02 -6.09 4.18
C LYS A 31 -1.24 -6.06 2.86
N GLY A 32 -0.89 -4.89 2.38
CA GLY A 32 -0.08 -4.73 1.17
C GLY A 32 1.30 -5.35 1.30
N LYS A 33 1.94 -5.19 2.46
CA LYS A 33 3.23 -5.84 2.76
C LYS A 33 3.12 -7.36 2.75
N GLU A 34 2.09 -7.91 3.35
CA GLU A 34 1.80 -9.35 3.33
C GLU A 34 1.62 -9.86 1.89
N VAL A 35 0.84 -9.16 1.08
CA VAL A 35 0.65 -9.51 -0.34
C VAL A 35 1.97 -9.47 -1.10
N PHE A 36 2.79 -8.46 -0.89
CA PHE A 36 4.11 -8.32 -1.52
C PHE A 36 5.04 -9.50 -1.20
N LEU A 37 5.05 -9.94 0.05
CA LEU A 37 5.94 -10.99 0.54
C LEU A 37 5.42 -12.41 0.27
N GLU A 38 4.09 -12.60 0.28
CA GLU A 38 3.46 -13.92 0.27
C GLU A 38 2.58 -14.14 -0.96
N ALA A 39 1.34 -13.66 -0.94
CA ALA A 39 0.34 -13.98 -1.96
C ALA A 39 0.72 -13.54 -3.38
N GLY A 40 1.34 -12.38 -3.52
CA GLY A 40 1.81 -11.86 -4.81
C GLY A 40 3.22 -12.29 -5.17
N ASN A 41 4.00 -12.75 -4.20
CA ASN A 41 5.40 -13.14 -4.34
C ASN A 41 6.28 -12.11 -5.08
N CYS A 42 5.98 -10.82 -4.89
CA CYS A 42 6.65 -9.71 -5.58
C CYS A 42 8.14 -9.62 -5.20
N ALA A 43 8.47 -9.97 -3.96
CA ALA A 43 9.83 -10.00 -3.43
C ALA A 43 10.77 -10.96 -4.17
N ALA A 44 10.24 -11.96 -4.87
CA ALA A 44 11.04 -12.88 -5.66
C ALA A 44 11.71 -12.20 -6.87
N CYS A 45 11.17 -11.09 -7.36
CA CYS A 45 11.63 -10.38 -8.54
C CYS A 45 12.07 -8.94 -8.28
N HIS A 46 11.50 -8.27 -7.29
CA HIS A 46 11.73 -6.84 -7.05
C HIS A 46 12.52 -6.56 -5.78
N THR A 47 13.44 -5.59 -5.87
CA THR A 47 14.01 -4.92 -4.71
C THR A 47 13.00 -3.94 -4.12
N LEU A 48 12.77 -4.01 -2.81
CA LEU A 48 12.04 -3.04 -2.02
C LEU A 48 12.59 -3.07 -0.59
N TYR A 49 13.19 -1.97 -0.14
CA TYR A 49 13.98 -1.94 1.11
C TYR A 49 13.12 -2.22 2.34
N ASP A 50 11.91 -1.64 2.43
CA ASP A 50 10.98 -1.90 3.53
C ASP A 50 10.59 -3.38 3.66
N ALA A 51 10.49 -4.09 2.55
CA ALA A 51 10.19 -5.51 2.52
C ALA A 51 11.41 -6.40 2.80
N GLY A 52 12.61 -5.83 2.88
CA GLY A 52 13.85 -6.59 2.98
C GLY A 52 14.18 -7.40 1.73
N SER A 53 13.57 -7.09 0.59
CA SER A 53 13.81 -7.79 -0.67
C SER A 53 14.90 -7.08 -1.49
N ASN A 54 15.74 -7.86 -2.13
CA ASN A 54 16.87 -7.39 -2.94
C ASN A 54 17.00 -8.12 -4.28
N ALA A 55 15.94 -8.73 -4.76
CA ALA A 55 15.91 -9.40 -6.05
C ALA A 55 16.03 -8.38 -7.20
N MET A 56 16.73 -8.77 -8.27
CA MET A 56 17.04 -7.90 -9.41
C MET A 56 16.51 -8.46 -10.74
N ILE A 57 15.51 -9.32 -10.70
CA ILE A 57 14.83 -9.84 -11.91
C ILE A 57 13.94 -8.75 -12.50
N GLY A 58 13.16 -8.09 -11.66
CA GLY A 58 12.38 -6.91 -12.00
C GLY A 58 13.09 -5.61 -11.61
N PRO A 59 12.52 -4.44 -11.95
CA PRO A 59 13.06 -3.15 -11.53
C PRO A 59 13.14 -3.00 -10.01
N ASN A 60 14.16 -2.28 -9.55
CA ASN A 60 14.25 -1.83 -8.17
C ASN A 60 13.19 -0.75 -7.90
N LEU A 61 12.22 -1.05 -7.05
CA LEU A 61 11.08 -0.19 -6.80
C LEU A 61 11.46 1.10 -6.07
N ASN A 62 12.50 1.07 -5.22
CA ASN A 62 13.03 2.28 -4.58
C ASN A 62 13.71 3.23 -5.56
N GLU A 63 14.21 2.73 -6.68
CA GLU A 63 14.78 3.57 -7.74
C GLU A 63 13.71 4.18 -8.64
N ILE A 64 12.75 3.37 -9.12
CA ILE A 64 11.74 3.84 -10.08
C ILE A 64 10.58 4.59 -9.42
N ARG A 65 10.31 4.37 -8.13
CA ARG A 65 9.27 5.05 -7.35
C ARG A 65 7.93 5.18 -8.08
N PRO A 66 7.31 4.07 -8.45
CA PRO A 66 6.12 4.12 -9.28
C PRO A 66 4.93 4.69 -8.51
N ASP A 67 4.09 5.49 -9.19
CA ASP A 67 2.82 5.93 -8.61
C ASP A 67 1.82 4.76 -8.49
N ILE A 68 0.81 4.96 -7.64
CA ILE A 68 -0.16 3.91 -7.30
C ILE A 68 -0.92 3.37 -8.52
N GLN A 69 -1.29 4.22 -9.48
CA GLN A 69 -2.03 3.79 -10.68
C GLN A 69 -1.15 2.94 -11.59
N ARG A 70 0.10 3.31 -11.73
CA ARG A 70 1.07 2.54 -12.50
C ARG A 70 1.30 1.16 -11.87
N ILE A 71 1.36 1.08 -10.54
CA ILE A 71 1.49 -0.21 -9.84
C ILE A 71 0.24 -1.06 -10.07
N ILE A 72 -0.96 -0.52 -9.90
CA ILE A 72 -2.22 -1.24 -10.11
C ILE A 72 -2.27 -1.82 -11.53
N MET A 73 -1.95 -1.02 -12.54
CA MET A 73 -1.95 -1.48 -13.93
C MET A 73 -0.92 -2.59 -14.19
N ALA A 74 0.29 -2.44 -13.65
CA ALA A 74 1.35 -3.42 -13.81
C ALA A 74 1.02 -4.76 -13.12
N VAL A 75 0.49 -4.69 -11.90
CA VAL A 75 0.11 -5.88 -11.13
C VAL A 75 -1.08 -6.58 -11.78
N ARG A 76 -2.09 -5.83 -12.18
CA ARG A 76 -3.31 -6.38 -12.79
C ARG A 76 -3.04 -7.05 -14.14
N ASN A 77 -2.31 -6.38 -15.01
CA ASN A 77 -2.13 -6.78 -16.41
C ASN A 77 -0.82 -7.51 -16.69
N GLY A 78 0.18 -7.41 -15.80
CA GLY A 78 1.54 -7.85 -16.06
C GLY A 78 2.29 -6.96 -17.04
N ILE A 79 3.62 -7.12 -17.09
CA ILE A 79 4.50 -6.44 -18.06
C ILE A 79 5.63 -7.40 -18.41
N GLY A 80 5.78 -7.78 -19.67
CA GLY A 80 6.83 -8.70 -20.10
C GLY A 80 6.80 -10.01 -19.31
N VAL A 81 7.87 -10.34 -18.60
CA VAL A 81 7.96 -11.54 -17.76
C VAL A 81 7.21 -11.44 -16.44
N MET A 82 6.83 -10.23 -16.02
CA MET A 82 5.99 -10.03 -14.84
C MET A 82 4.59 -10.55 -15.12
N PRO A 83 4.10 -11.54 -14.35
CA PRO A 83 2.79 -12.13 -14.61
C PRO A 83 1.65 -11.18 -14.25
N ALA A 84 0.54 -11.30 -14.97
CA ALA A 84 -0.72 -10.65 -14.59
C ALA A 84 -1.31 -11.33 -13.35
N MET A 85 -1.70 -10.52 -12.36
CA MET A 85 -2.27 -11.02 -11.11
C MET A 85 -3.80 -10.92 -11.06
N GLU A 86 -4.43 -10.42 -12.12
CA GLU A 86 -5.89 -10.43 -12.26
C GLU A 86 -6.43 -11.84 -12.13
N GLY A 87 -7.40 -12.05 -11.24
CA GLY A 87 -7.96 -13.38 -10.97
C GLY A 87 -7.13 -14.27 -10.04
N ILE A 88 -5.88 -13.88 -9.71
CA ILE A 88 -5.02 -14.55 -8.72
C ILE A 88 -5.10 -13.82 -7.39
N LEU A 89 -4.93 -12.50 -7.43
CA LEU A 89 -5.16 -11.61 -6.28
C LEU A 89 -6.56 -11.01 -6.38
N SER A 90 -7.18 -10.77 -5.24
CA SER A 90 -8.44 -10.00 -5.19
C SER A 90 -8.19 -8.52 -5.51
N ASP A 91 -9.25 -7.77 -5.83
CA ASP A 91 -9.15 -6.33 -6.06
C ASP A 91 -8.60 -5.62 -4.82
N GLU A 92 -9.02 -6.01 -3.63
CA GLU A 92 -8.53 -5.47 -2.35
C GLU A 92 -7.04 -5.77 -2.14
N GLU A 93 -6.57 -6.93 -2.53
CA GLU A 93 -5.15 -7.30 -2.44
C GLU A 93 -4.30 -6.51 -3.44
N ILE A 94 -4.80 -6.30 -4.65
CA ILE A 94 -4.13 -5.46 -5.66
C ILE A 94 -4.02 -4.01 -5.17
N GLU A 95 -5.10 -3.45 -4.64
CA GLU A 95 -5.10 -2.11 -4.06
C GLU A 95 -4.17 -2.00 -2.85
N ALA A 96 -4.18 -3.00 -1.98
CA ALA A 96 -3.33 -3.02 -0.79
C ALA A 96 -1.84 -3.07 -1.15
N VAL A 97 -1.43 -3.93 -2.07
CA VAL A 97 -0.02 -4.00 -2.49
C VAL A 97 0.42 -2.75 -3.23
N ALA A 98 -0.46 -2.14 -4.04
CA ALA A 98 -0.17 -0.89 -4.70
C ALA A 98 0.02 0.26 -3.70
N HIS A 99 -0.83 0.34 -2.69
CA HIS A 99 -0.69 1.30 -1.58
C HIS A 99 0.64 1.10 -0.84
N TYR A 100 0.95 -0.12 -0.45
CA TYR A 100 2.19 -0.47 0.24
C TYR A 100 3.43 -0.07 -0.56
N VAL A 101 3.51 -0.49 -1.82
CA VAL A 101 4.68 -0.20 -2.67
C VAL A 101 4.83 1.29 -2.94
N SER A 102 3.75 2.01 -3.22
CA SER A 102 3.80 3.46 -3.49
C SER A 102 4.36 4.26 -2.31
N ILE A 103 4.11 3.84 -1.08
CA ILE A 103 4.63 4.48 0.14
C ILE A 103 6.06 4.01 0.43
N SER A 104 6.30 2.70 0.40
CA SER A 104 7.59 2.11 0.77
C SER A 104 8.70 2.44 -0.22
N ALA A 105 8.39 2.63 -1.49
CA ALA A 105 9.37 2.98 -2.51
C ALA A 105 9.95 4.40 -2.36
N GLU A 106 9.28 5.27 -1.59
CA GLU A 106 9.71 6.64 -1.32
C GLU A 106 10.70 6.75 -0.13
N GLN A 107 10.89 5.67 0.63
CA GLN A 107 11.71 5.64 1.84
C GLN A 107 13.20 5.41 1.57
#